data_a9cf73a0858f4c2eb1eb59c6d8cd6939
#
_entry.id   a9cf73a0858f4c2eb1eb59c6d8cd6939
#
_cell.length_a   1.000
_cell.length_b   1.000
_cell.length_c   1.000
_cell.angle_alpha   90.00
_cell.angle_beta   90.00
_cell.angle_gamma   90.00
#
_symmetry.space_group_name_H-M   'P 1'
#
loop_
_entity.id
_entity.type
_entity.pdbx_description
1 polymer ?
#
loop_
_entity_poly.entity_id
_entity_poly.type
_entity_poly.pdbx_seq_one_letter_code
_entity_poly.pdbx_strand_id
1 'polypeptide(L)'
;MERSALMYRIFAAAIMLAPVAAAAAPVELDLPGQVERTSVTYACSDGVDRTADYINVGENSLAVVGIDGEPTVFVNVMSGSGARYAARQYVWWSKGDSVTLTNEMNSDDAPVTCTQKKG
;
A
#
# COMPACT_ATOMS: atom_id res chain seq x y z
N MET A 1 15.12 74.98 7.04
CA MET A 1 13.92 74.22 7.37
C MET A 1 14.05 72.87 6.76
N GLU A 2 14.49 71.96 7.54
CA GLU A 2 14.64 70.53 7.08
C GLU A 2 13.34 69.82 7.32
N ARG A 3 12.73 69.43 6.24
CA ARG A 3 11.64 68.49 6.32
C ARG A 3 12.21 67.09 6.36
N SER A 4 12.24 66.49 7.54
CA SER A 4 12.52 65.09 7.63
C SER A 4 11.36 64.35 6.99
N ALA A 5 11.60 63.83 5.81
CA ALA A 5 10.68 62.89 5.20
C ALA A 5 10.72 61.59 6.04
N LEU A 6 9.72 61.41 6.86
CA LEU A 6 9.47 60.14 7.50
C LEU A 6 9.10 59.18 6.39
N MET A 7 10.10 58.50 5.88
CA MET A 7 9.87 57.31 5.05
C MET A 7 9.31 56.21 5.94
N TYR A 8 7.99 56.12 5.99
CA TYR A 8 7.37 54.89 6.48
C TYR A 8 7.67 53.79 5.49
N ARG A 9 8.70 53.05 5.77
CA ARG A 9 8.88 51.78 5.11
C ARG A 9 7.85 50.82 5.71
N ILE A 10 6.73 50.71 5.05
CA ILE A 10 5.77 49.66 5.35
C ILE A 10 6.44 48.36 4.89
N PHE A 11 7.04 47.65 5.83
CA PHE A 11 7.39 46.26 5.60
C PHE A 11 6.06 45.50 5.58
N ALA A 12 5.51 45.29 4.41
CA ALA A 12 4.49 44.29 4.23
C ALA A 12 5.20 42.94 4.46
N ALA A 13 5.08 42.43 5.67
CA ALA A 13 5.45 41.05 5.92
C ALA A 13 4.48 40.18 5.12
N ALA A 14 4.90 39.73 3.96
CA ALA A 14 4.18 38.73 3.23
C ALA A 14 4.26 37.45 4.08
N ILE A 15 3.21 37.16 4.83
CA ILE A 15 3.05 35.86 5.48
C ILE A 15 2.84 34.87 4.37
N MET A 16 3.92 34.21 3.92
CA MET A 16 3.81 33.07 3.07
C MET A 16 3.26 31.93 3.93
N LEU A 17 1.97 31.71 3.85
CA LEU A 17 1.34 30.48 4.28
C LEU A 17 1.85 29.39 3.32
N ALA A 18 2.95 28.75 3.69
CA ALA A 18 3.35 27.53 3.02
C ALA A 18 2.21 26.52 3.23
N PRO A 19 1.68 25.87 2.16
CA PRO A 19 0.74 24.80 2.34
C PRO A 19 1.42 23.73 3.18
N VAL A 20 0.91 23.48 4.37
CA VAL A 20 1.32 22.33 5.16
C VAL A 20 0.81 21.14 4.37
N ALA A 21 1.68 20.54 3.54
CA ALA A 21 1.41 19.23 2.99
C ALA A 21 1.24 18.32 4.21
N ALA A 22 0.01 17.86 4.45
CA ALA A 22 -0.22 16.82 5.41
C ALA A 22 0.55 15.59 4.93
N ALA A 23 1.78 15.42 5.44
CA ALA A 23 2.53 14.20 5.23
C ALA A 23 1.70 13.08 5.85
N ALA A 24 1.20 12.16 4.99
CA ALA A 24 0.54 10.97 5.48
C ALA A 24 1.53 10.23 6.39
N ALA A 25 1.24 10.17 7.69
CA ALA A 25 2.04 9.42 8.62
C ALA A 25 1.84 7.92 8.34
N PRO A 26 2.91 7.10 8.32
CA PRO A 26 2.77 5.67 8.19
C PRO A 26 1.98 5.12 9.38
N VAL A 27 1.16 4.11 9.10
CA VAL A 27 0.46 3.37 10.15
C VAL A 27 1.45 2.39 10.76
N GLU A 28 1.63 2.48 12.07
CA GLU A 28 2.44 1.54 12.83
C GLU A 28 1.55 0.58 13.60
N LEU A 29 1.87 -0.72 13.52
CA LEU A 29 1.24 -1.75 14.30
C LEU A 29 2.22 -2.23 15.37
N ASP A 30 1.83 -2.12 16.63
CA ASP A 30 2.64 -2.58 17.75
C ASP A 30 2.34 -4.07 18.01
N LEU A 31 3.02 -4.92 17.25
CA LEU A 31 2.91 -6.37 17.35
C LEU A 31 4.21 -6.97 17.88
N PRO A 32 4.15 -7.89 18.86
CA PRO A 32 5.35 -8.53 19.37
C PRO A 32 5.96 -9.48 18.37
N GLY A 33 7.28 -9.48 18.26
CA GLY A 33 8.03 -10.39 17.40
C GLY A 33 8.96 -9.68 16.44
N GLN A 34 9.74 -10.47 15.72
CA GLN A 34 10.59 -9.97 14.65
C GLN A 34 9.79 -9.79 13.38
N VAL A 35 10.03 -8.70 12.68
CA VAL A 35 9.38 -8.42 11.40
C VAL A 35 10.20 -9.02 10.28
N GLU A 36 9.57 -9.90 9.50
CA GLU A 36 10.13 -10.43 8.25
C GLU A 36 9.35 -9.85 7.08
N ARG A 37 10.06 -9.26 6.13
CA ARG A 37 9.46 -8.67 4.92
C ARG A 37 10.05 -9.32 3.69
N THR A 38 9.18 -9.68 2.76
CA THR A 38 9.56 -10.20 1.45
C THR A 38 8.70 -9.56 0.39
N SER A 39 9.32 -8.94 -0.60
CA SER A 39 8.60 -8.35 -1.74
C SER A 39 8.73 -9.27 -2.95
N VAL A 40 7.60 -9.61 -3.54
CA VAL A 40 7.55 -10.46 -4.75
C VAL A 40 6.74 -9.74 -5.81
N THR A 41 7.29 -9.61 -7.01
CA THR A 41 6.58 -9.03 -8.14
C THR A 41 6.03 -10.13 -9.04
N TYR A 42 4.77 -9.98 -9.42
CA TYR A 42 4.04 -10.92 -10.25
C TYR A 42 3.59 -10.28 -11.56
N ALA A 43 3.60 -11.06 -12.61
CA ALA A 43 2.93 -10.74 -13.86
C ALA A 43 1.56 -11.40 -13.84
N CYS A 44 0.50 -10.62 -13.95
CA CYS A 44 -0.87 -11.10 -13.84
C CYS A 44 -1.55 -11.20 -15.21
N SER A 45 -2.51 -12.13 -15.33
CA SER A 45 -3.21 -12.42 -16.59
C SER A 45 -4.06 -11.27 -17.11
N ASP A 46 -4.38 -10.29 -16.26
CA ASP A 46 -5.05 -9.07 -16.67
C ASP A 46 -4.11 -7.99 -17.26
N GLY A 47 -2.83 -8.31 -17.41
CA GLY A 47 -1.83 -7.39 -17.93
C GLY A 47 -1.26 -6.41 -16.91
N VAL A 48 -1.65 -6.53 -15.65
CA VAL A 48 -1.17 -5.67 -14.57
C VAL A 48 -0.10 -6.41 -13.78
N ASP A 49 1.07 -5.77 -13.61
CA ASP A 49 2.08 -6.28 -12.68
C ASP A 49 1.71 -5.85 -11.26
N ARG A 50 1.80 -6.80 -10.33
CA ARG A 50 1.54 -6.53 -8.92
C ARG A 50 2.72 -6.97 -8.08
N THR A 51 3.09 -6.11 -7.13
CA THR A 51 4.07 -6.46 -6.10
C THR A 51 3.32 -6.74 -4.81
N ALA A 52 3.55 -7.89 -4.24
CA ALA A 52 3.05 -8.25 -2.92
C ALA A 52 4.18 -8.08 -1.91
N ASP A 53 3.93 -7.26 -0.90
CA ASP A 53 4.81 -7.13 0.26
C ASP A 53 4.27 -8.05 1.34
N TYR A 54 4.94 -9.18 1.54
CA TYR A 54 4.58 -10.13 2.59
C TYR A 54 5.27 -9.74 3.89
N ILE A 55 4.48 -9.59 4.93
CA ILE A 55 4.95 -9.15 6.25
C ILE A 55 4.53 -10.18 7.27
N ASN A 56 5.51 -10.79 7.93
CA ASN A 56 5.29 -11.75 8.99
C ASN A 56 5.83 -11.19 10.30
N VAL A 57 4.99 -11.16 11.33
CA VAL A 57 5.35 -10.71 12.69
C VAL A 57 4.71 -11.68 13.69
N GLY A 58 5.52 -12.54 14.31
CA GLY A 58 5.00 -13.57 15.20
C GLY A 58 4.03 -14.48 14.47
N GLU A 59 2.81 -14.61 14.96
CA GLU A 59 1.75 -15.41 14.32
C GLU A 59 0.95 -14.63 13.27
N ASN A 60 1.30 -13.37 13.03
CA ASN A 60 0.59 -12.53 12.09
C ASN A 60 1.25 -12.57 10.72
N SER A 61 0.47 -12.83 9.69
CA SER A 61 0.93 -12.81 8.30
C SER A 61 0.04 -11.89 7.49
N LEU A 62 0.65 -10.89 6.87
CA LEU A 62 -0.01 -9.89 6.06
C LEU A 62 0.57 -9.89 4.65
N ALA A 63 -0.23 -9.46 3.69
CA ALA A 63 0.25 -9.14 2.35
C ALA A 63 -0.30 -7.77 1.95
N VAL A 64 0.57 -6.88 1.49
CA VAL A 64 0.14 -5.59 0.94
C VAL A 64 0.23 -5.68 -0.57
N VAL A 65 -0.90 -5.56 -1.24
CA VAL A 65 -1.00 -5.71 -2.69
C VAL A 65 -1.81 -4.55 -3.25
N GLY A 66 -1.40 -4.01 -4.40
CA GLY A 66 -2.17 -2.98 -5.09
C GLY A 66 -3.43 -3.55 -5.73
N ILE A 67 -4.58 -3.01 -5.36
CA ILE A 67 -5.87 -3.30 -5.97
C ILE A 67 -6.41 -1.98 -6.54
N ASP A 68 -6.67 -1.95 -7.84
CA ASP A 68 -7.12 -0.74 -8.55
C ASP A 68 -6.23 0.48 -8.25
N GLY A 69 -4.90 0.27 -8.19
CA GLY A 69 -3.93 1.31 -7.92
C GLY A 69 -3.77 1.71 -6.45
N GLU A 70 -4.53 1.09 -5.53
CA GLU A 70 -4.49 1.39 -4.10
C GLU A 70 -3.81 0.27 -3.32
N PRO A 71 -2.79 0.59 -2.49
CA PRO A 71 -2.22 -0.39 -1.58
C PRO A 71 -3.29 -0.92 -0.64
N THR A 72 -3.46 -2.25 -0.63
CA THR A 72 -4.51 -2.92 0.15
C THR A 72 -3.86 -3.94 1.07
N VAL A 73 -4.23 -3.91 2.33
CA VAL A 73 -3.73 -4.85 3.34
C VAL A 73 -4.62 -6.09 3.35
N PHE A 74 -4.01 -7.22 3.06
CA PHE A 74 -4.62 -8.54 3.12
C PHE A 74 -4.14 -9.25 4.38
N VAL A 75 -5.02 -9.96 5.04
CA VAL A 75 -4.71 -10.75 6.23
C VAL A 75 -4.78 -12.24 5.89
N ASN A 76 -3.81 -12.99 6.38
CA ASN A 76 -3.80 -14.44 6.21
C ASN A 76 -5.01 -15.08 6.88
N VAL A 77 -5.66 -15.96 6.15
CA VAL A 77 -6.84 -16.71 6.62
C VAL A 77 -6.59 -18.21 6.42
N MET A 78 -7.42 -19.04 7.04
CA MET A 78 -7.29 -20.49 6.96
C MET A 78 -7.40 -20.99 5.52
N SER A 79 -6.53 -21.90 5.15
CA SER A 79 -6.57 -22.59 3.86
C SER A 79 -6.09 -24.03 4.00
N GLY A 80 -6.58 -24.91 3.12
CA GLY A 80 -6.13 -26.31 3.08
C GLY A 80 -4.76 -26.48 2.42
N SER A 81 -4.35 -25.55 1.57
CA SER A 81 -3.05 -25.56 0.89
C SER A 81 -2.66 -24.12 0.53
N GLY A 82 -1.34 -23.90 0.37
CA GLY A 82 -0.82 -22.57 0.07
C GLY A 82 -1.07 -21.56 1.18
N ALA A 83 -0.99 -20.30 0.86
CA ALA A 83 -1.25 -19.19 1.76
C ALA A 83 -2.37 -18.31 1.20
N ARG A 84 -3.47 -18.25 1.89
CA ARG A 84 -4.67 -17.53 1.49
C ARG A 84 -4.80 -16.26 2.32
N TYR A 85 -4.94 -15.13 1.63
CA TYR A 85 -5.07 -13.81 2.26
C TYR A 85 -6.37 -13.17 1.78
N ALA A 86 -7.03 -12.45 2.65
CA ALA A 86 -8.31 -11.79 2.35
C ALA A 86 -8.30 -10.31 2.73
N ALA A 87 -8.88 -9.49 1.88
CA ALA A 87 -9.13 -8.07 2.12
C ALA A 87 -10.44 -7.68 1.46
N ARG A 88 -11.42 -7.25 2.25
CA ARG A 88 -12.77 -6.93 1.74
C ARG A 88 -13.33 -8.11 0.93
N GLN A 89 -13.74 -7.89 -0.32
CA GLN A 89 -14.23 -8.93 -1.22
C GLN A 89 -13.12 -9.67 -1.98
N TYR A 90 -11.86 -9.31 -1.79
CA TYR A 90 -10.75 -9.89 -2.55
C TYR A 90 -10.06 -11.01 -1.79
N VAL A 91 -9.63 -12.02 -2.52
CA VAL A 91 -8.80 -13.10 -2.01
C VAL A 91 -7.54 -13.20 -2.85
N TRP A 92 -6.41 -13.19 -2.19
CA TRP A 92 -5.07 -13.38 -2.74
C TRP A 92 -4.55 -14.73 -2.26
N TRP A 93 -4.57 -15.73 -3.12
CA TRP A 93 -4.23 -17.10 -2.74
C TRP A 93 -2.93 -17.52 -3.43
N SER A 94 -1.86 -17.60 -2.64
CA SER A 94 -0.51 -17.93 -3.11
C SER A 94 -0.27 -19.43 -2.98
N LYS A 95 0.19 -20.05 -4.09
CA LYS A 95 0.59 -21.45 -4.14
C LYS A 95 1.87 -21.55 -4.96
N GLY A 96 3.02 -21.74 -4.30
CA GLY A 96 4.32 -21.74 -4.98
C GLY A 96 4.58 -20.42 -5.69
N ASP A 97 4.90 -20.46 -6.98
CA ASP A 97 5.18 -19.28 -7.79
C ASP A 97 3.93 -18.59 -8.36
N SER A 98 2.77 -19.16 -8.11
CA SER A 98 1.51 -18.67 -8.63
C SER A 98 0.62 -18.11 -7.54
N VAL A 99 -0.14 -17.09 -7.91
CA VAL A 99 -1.19 -16.50 -7.07
C VAL A 99 -2.46 -16.41 -7.88
N THR A 100 -3.59 -16.69 -7.25
CA THR A 100 -4.92 -16.42 -7.81
C THR A 100 -5.55 -15.26 -7.04
N LEU A 101 -5.92 -14.22 -7.77
CA LEU A 101 -6.67 -13.08 -7.22
C LEU A 101 -8.12 -13.19 -7.66
N THR A 102 -9.02 -13.27 -6.70
CA THR A 102 -10.46 -13.36 -6.95
C THR A 102 -11.21 -12.21 -6.29
N ASN A 103 -12.32 -11.84 -6.91
CA ASN A 103 -13.32 -10.95 -6.34
C ASN A 103 -14.54 -11.80 -5.97
N GLU A 104 -14.73 -12.04 -4.67
CA GLU A 104 -15.78 -12.92 -4.17
C GLU A 104 -17.19 -12.36 -4.35
N MET A 105 -17.33 -11.07 -4.59
CA MET A 105 -18.63 -10.44 -4.86
C MET A 105 -19.03 -10.54 -6.33
N ASN A 106 -18.13 -10.93 -7.20
CA ASN A 106 -18.35 -11.00 -8.63
C ASN A 106 -17.91 -12.36 -9.17
N SER A 107 -18.71 -13.38 -8.90
CA SER A 107 -18.40 -14.77 -9.25
C SER A 107 -18.34 -15.02 -10.75
N ASP A 108 -18.89 -14.12 -11.57
CA ASP A 108 -18.83 -14.20 -13.03
C ASP A 108 -17.49 -13.71 -13.59
N ASP A 109 -16.70 -12.97 -12.79
CA ASP A 109 -15.38 -12.55 -13.19
C ASP A 109 -14.41 -13.73 -13.15
N ALA A 110 -13.66 -13.92 -14.21
CA ALA A 110 -12.60 -14.91 -14.24
C ALA A 110 -11.54 -14.55 -13.20
N PRO A 111 -11.02 -15.54 -12.46
CA PRO A 111 -9.90 -15.29 -11.56
C PRO A 111 -8.68 -14.75 -12.30
N VAL A 112 -8.00 -13.80 -11.70
CA VAL A 112 -6.73 -13.30 -12.22
C VAL A 112 -5.61 -14.22 -11.73
N THR A 113 -4.86 -14.80 -12.65
CA THR A 113 -3.69 -15.62 -12.32
C THR A 113 -2.44 -14.79 -12.42
N CYS A 114 -1.66 -14.75 -11.36
CA CYS A 114 -0.41 -14.02 -11.28
C CYS A 114 0.75 -15.02 -11.13
N THR A 115 1.81 -14.82 -11.90
CA THR A 115 3.00 -15.66 -11.86
C THR A 115 4.20 -14.82 -11.47
N GLN A 116 5.00 -15.33 -10.56
CA GLN A 116 6.19 -14.64 -10.08
C GLN A 116 7.13 -14.31 -11.23
N LYS A 117 7.55 -13.06 -11.32
CA LYS A 117 8.60 -12.65 -12.25
C LYS A 117 9.94 -13.15 -11.76
N LYS A 118 10.64 -13.86 -12.64
CA LYS A 118 12.03 -14.24 -12.40
C LYS A 118 12.92 -13.06 -12.79
N GLY A 119 13.49 -12.44 -11.78
CA GLY A 119 14.43 -11.34 -11.96
C GLY A 119 15.85 -11.83 -11.93
#